data_4e4adeb126bf4edb4c8680e80e9b606b
#
_entry.id   4e4adeb126bf4edb4c8680e80e9b606b
#
_cell.length_a   1.000
_cell.length_b   1.000
_cell.length_c   1.000
_cell.angle_alpha   90.00
_cell.angle_beta   90.00
_cell.angle_gamma   90.00
#
_symmetry.space_group_name_H-M   'P 1'
#
loop_
_entity.id
_entity.type
_entity.pdbx_description
1 polymer ?
#
loop_
_entity_poly.entity_id
_entity_poly.type
_entity_poly.pdbx_seq_one_letter_code
_entity_poly.pdbx_strand_id
1 'polypeptide(L)'
;MLLTRKADFSASHVCRNPSLSEEENRALYGANANPHGHGHNYVLEVTIEGDPDPVTGMVFDLRELKEIINAEVVDPMDHRFLNHEVPPFDHTVPTTENIAVEIWKRLDHRIALPNVHLKNVRLYETADLYVDYGGER
;
A
#
# COMPACT_ATOMS: atom_id res chain seq x y z
N MET A 1 14.82 1.67 17.09
CA MET A 1 13.41 1.79 17.54
C MET A 1 12.50 1.78 16.33
N LEU A 2 11.38 1.11 16.44
CA LEU A 2 10.37 1.07 15.38
C LEU A 2 9.17 1.92 15.76
N LEU A 3 8.71 2.73 14.84
CA LEU A 3 7.51 3.56 15.01
C LEU A 3 6.55 3.22 13.88
N THR A 4 5.29 2.89 14.23
CA THR A 4 4.28 2.50 13.26
C THR A 4 3.10 3.45 13.30
N ARG A 5 2.69 3.93 12.13
CA ARG A 5 1.46 4.70 11.98
C ARG A 5 0.48 3.92 11.12
N LYS A 6 -0.77 3.90 11.54
CA LYS A 6 -1.85 3.26 10.80
C LYS A 6 -2.63 4.28 10.00
N ALA A 7 -3.12 3.85 8.84
CA ALA A 7 -4.05 4.59 8.01
C ALA A 7 -5.00 3.59 7.37
N ASP A 8 -6.12 4.06 6.84
CA ASP A 8 -7.04 3.22 6.10
C ASP A 8 -7.53 3.91 4.85
N PHE A 9 -7.95 3.12 3.88
CA PHE A 9 -8.59 3.60 2.67
C PHE A 9 -9.48 2.51 2.10
N SER A 10 -10.55 2.92 1.45
CA SER A 10 -11.48 2.00 0.78
C SER A 10 -11.24 2.08 -0.71
N ALA A 11 -11.01 0.94 -1.34
CA ALA A 11 -10.77 0.90 -2.78
C ALA A 11 -11.35 -0.36 -3.39
N SER A 12 -11.70 -0.28 -4.66
CA SER A 12 -12.16 -1.43 -5.42
C SER A 12 -11.12 -1.85 -6.44
N HIS A 13 -11.19 -3.11 -6.84
CA HIS A 13 -10.28 -3.67 -7.83
C HIS A 13 -10.86 -4.90 -8.52
N VAL A 14 -10.19 -5.28 -9.59
CA VAL A 14 -10.37 -6.57 -10.25
C VAL A 14 -8.99 -7.21 -10.32
N CYS A 15 -8.83 -8.42 -9.79
CA CYS A 15 -7.60 -9.18 -9.96
C CYS A 15 -7.61 -9.81 -11.33
N ARG A 16 -6.87 -9.21 -12.25
CA ARG A 16 -6.89 -9.55 -13.64
C ARG A 16 -5.56 -9.20 -14.29
N ASN A 17 -5.02 -10.14 -15.06
CA ASN A 17 -3.87 -9.89 -15.92
C ASN A 17 -4.39 -9.56 -17.33
N PRO A 18 -4.19 -8.32 -17.81
CA PRO A 18 -4.72 -7.91 -19.13
C PRO A 18 -4.15 -8.71 -20.31
N SER A 19 -3.01 -9.38 -20.13
CA SER A 19 -2.41 -10.19 -21.20
C SER A 19 -3.02 -11.58 -21.33
N LEU A 20 -3.91 -11.96 -20.41
CA LEU A 20 -4.58 -13.25 -20.42
C LEU A 20 -6.02 -13.11 -20.88
N SER A 21 -6.61 -14.22 -21.34
CA SER A 21 -8.04 -14.27 -21.68
C SER A 21 -8.91 -14.15 -20.43
N GLU A 22 -10.17 -13.85 -20.61
CA GLU A 22 -11.14 -13.83 -19.52
C GLU A 22 -11.25 -15.19 -18.83
N GLU A 23 -11.23 -16.26 -19.63
CA GLU A 23 -11.29 -17.62 -19.11
C GLU A 23 -10.06 -17.96 -18.25
N GLU A 24 -8.88 -17.58 -18.74
CA GLU A 24 -7.62 -17.77 -17.98
C GLU A 24 -7.63 -16.96 -16.68
N ASN A 25 -8.10 -15.73 -16.73
CA ASN A 25 -8.19 -14.90 -15.53
C ASN A 25 -9.15 -15.48 -14.50
N ARG A 26 -10.30 -15.99 -14.96
CA ARG A 26 -11.26 -16.62 -14.06
C ARG A 26 -10.70 -17.88 -13.43
N ALA A 27 -9.94 -18.66 -14.20
CA ALA A 27 -9.29 -19.88 -13.67
C ALA A 27 -8.24 -19.54 -12.62
N LEU A 28 -7.47 -18.44 -12.80
CA LEU A 28 -6.42 -18.05 -11.88
C LEU A 28 -6.95 -17.37 -10.61
N TYR A 29 -7.89 -16.46 -10.78
CA TYR A 29 -8.29 -15.55 -9.69
C TYR A 29 -9.66 -15.84 -9.12
N GLY A 30 -10.46 -16.70 -9.78
CA GLY A 30 -11.79 -17.03 -9.32
C GLY A 30 -12.71 -15.80 -9.27
N ALA A 31 -13.42 -15.65 -8.16
CA ALA A 31 -14.33 -14.53 -7.95
C ALA A 31 -13.63 -13.16 -7.97
N ASN A 32 -12.34 -13.13 -7.69
CA ASN A 32 -11.56 -11.88 -7.69
C ASN A 32 -11.39 -11.32 -9.11
N ALA A 33 -11.63 -12.12 -10.15
CA ALA A 33 -11.60 -11.67 -11.53
C ALA A 33 -12.96 -11.19 -12.06
N ASN A 34 -13.99 -11.12 -11.21
CA ASN A 34 -15.29 -10.61 -11.61
C ASN A 34 -15.12 -9.22 -12.23
N PRO A 35 -15.54 -9.02 -13.50
CA PRO A 35 -15.31 -7.76 -14.21
C PRO A 35 -16.03 -6.56 -13.61
N HIS A 36 -17.03 -6.77 -12.76
CA HIS A 36 -17.69 -5.68 -12.05
C HIS A 36 -16.88 -5.17 -10.84
N GLY A 37 -15.83 -5.90 -10.48
CA GLY A 37 -14.98 -5.52 -9.36
C GLY A 37 -15.62 -5.81 -8.00
N HIS A 38 -14.81 -5.60 -6.97
CA HIS A 38 -15.23 -5.67 -5.57
C HIS A 38 -14.29 -4.77 -4.77
N GLY A 39 -14.67 -4.45 -3.55
CA GLY A 39 -13.91 -3.51 -2.74
C GLY A 39 -13.57 -4.03 -1.37
N HIS A 40 -12.58 -3.38 -0.79
CA HIS A 40 -12.11 -3.67 0.57
C HIS A 40 -11.87 -2.38 1.33
N ASN A 41 -11.99 -2.47 2.64
CA ASN A 41 -11.50 -1.44 3.54
C ASN A 41 -10.08 -1.85 3.94
N TYR A 42 -9.11 -1.32 3.21
CA TYR A 42 -7.70 -1.63 3.46
C TYR A 42 -7.22 -0.93 4.72
N VAL A 43 -6.44 -1.64 5.51
CA VAL A 43 -5.74 -1.05 6.66
C VAL A 43 -4.24 -1.12 6.38
N LEU A 44 -3.59 0.03 6.46
CA LEU A 44 -2.16 0.19 6.20
C LEU A 44 -1.44 0.47 7.52
N GLU A 45 -0.32 -0.24 7.73
CA GLU A 45 0.60 0.06 8.83
C GLU A 45 1.95 0.38 8.23
N VAL A 46 2.39 1.63 8.41
CA VAL A 46 3.69 2.10 7.93
C VAL A 46 4.65 2.13 9.11
N THR A 47 5.70 1.33 9.04
CA THR A 47 6.71 1.24 10.08
C THR A 47 8.01 1.85 9.61
N ILE A 48 8.53 2.78 10.40
CA ILE A 48 9.84 3.40 10.19
C ILE A 48 10.79 2.99 11.31
N GLU A 49 12.08 3.01 11.02
CA GLU A 49 13.12 2.68 11.97
C GLU A 49 14.09 3.83 12.12
N GLY A 50 14.43 4.15 13.35
CA GLY A 50 15.39 5.20 13.69
C GLY A 50 15.49 5.37 15.19
N ASP A 51 16.32 6.31 15.60
CA ASP A 51 16.46 6.67 17.00
C ASP A 51 15.83 8.03 17.27
N PRO A 52 15.26 8.25 18.47
CA PRO A 52 14.73 9.56 18.81
C PRO A 52 15.79 10.63 18.75
N ASP A 53 15.45 11.76 18.13
CA ASP A 53 16.31 12.95 18.17
C ASP A 53 16.44 13.43 19.62
N PRO A 54 17.66 13.68 20.12
CA PRO A 54 17.84 14.06 21.53
C PRO A 54 17.23 15.43 21.89
N VAL A 55 16.97 16.27 20.91
CA VAL A 55 16.35 17.59 21.15
C VAL A 55 14.84 17.50 21.15
N THR A 56 14.28 16.81 20.17
CA THR A 56 12.82 16.73 19.98
C THR A 56 12.17 15.53 20.65
N GLY A 57 12.93 14.46 20.88
CA GLY A 57 12.42 13.19 21.38
C GLY A 57 11.67 12.38 20.31
N MET A 58 11.72 12.78 19.06
CA MET A 58 10.97 12.15 17.97
C MET A 58 11.90 11.36 17.06
N VAL A 59 11.45 10.18 16.63
CA VAL A 59 12.08 9.43 15.53
C VAL A 59 11.82 10.17 14.22
N PHE A 60 10.62 10.68 14.05
CA PHE A 60 10.17 11.40 12.85
C PHE A 60 9.02 12.32 13.26
N ASP A 61 8.86 13.46 12.62
CA ASP A 61 7.71 14.34 12.87
C ASP A 61 6.42 13.62 12.48
N LEU A 62 5.55 13.39 13.46
CA LEU A 62 4.32 12.61 13.27
C LEU A 62 3.33 13.30 12.35
N ARG A 63 3.32 14.63 12.32
CA ARG A 63 2.46 15.39 11.40
C ARG A 63 2.93 15.22 9.97
N GLU A 64 4.25 15.30 9.75
CA GLU A 64 4.84 15.10 8.44
C GLU A 64 4.61 13.66 7.96
N LEU A 65 4.77 12.67 8.83
CA LEU A 65 4.51 11.27 8.48
C LEU A 65 3.06 11.07 8.04
N LYS A 66 2.11 11.67 8.76
CA LYS A 66 0.70 11.61 8.39
C LYS A 66 0.45 12.25 7.03
N GLU A 67 1.04 13.42 6.78
CA GLU A 67 0.89 14.13 5.52
C GLU A 67 1.47 13.34 4.35
N ILE A 68 2.63 12.72 4.53
CA ILE A 68 3.25 11.87 3.51
C ILE A 68 2.34 10.69 3.17
N ILE A 69 1.86 9.99 4.18
CA ILE A 69 0.98 8.82 3.98
C ILE A 69 -0.31 9.24 3.26
N ASN A 70 -0.91 10.35 3.68
CA ASN A 70 -2.12 10.83 3.04
C ASN A 70 -1.87 11.26 1.59
N ALA A 71 -0.83 12.03 1.34
CA ALA A 71 -0.55 12.54 -0.01
C ALA A 71 -0.16 11.44 -1.00
N GLU A 72 0.62 10.47 -0.55
CA GLU A 72 1.18 9.44 -1.43
C GLU A 72 0.27 8.21 -1.57
N VAL A 73 -0.54 7.91 -0.58
CA VAL A 73 -1.30 6.66 -0.55
C VAL A 73 -2.80 6.90 -0.40
N VAL A 74 -3.23 7.52 0.71
CA VAL A 74 -4.66 7.58 1.04
C VAL A 74 -5.42 8.41 0.01
N ASP A 75 -5.00 9.64 -0.23
CA ASP A 75 -5.72 10.53 -1.15
C ASP A 75 -5.78 9.99 -2.58
N PRO A 76 -4.69 9.41 -3.13
CA PRO A 76 -4.76 8.83 -4.48
C PRO A 76 -5.56 7.55 -4.60
N MET A 77 -5.71 6.78 -3.53
CA MET A 77 -6.32 5.44 -3.58
C MET A 77 -7.71 5.36 -2.98
N ASP A 78 -8.02 6.20 -2.01
CA ASP A 78 -9.28 6.13 -1.29
C ASP A 78 -10.47 6.44 -2.19
N HIS A 79 -11.47 5.57 -2.15
CA HIS A 79 -12.68 5.66 -2.98
C HIS A 79 -12.39 5.59 -4.49
N ARG A 80 -11.32 4.88 -4.86
CA ARG A 80 -10.94 4.71 -6.26
C ARG A 80 -11.10 3.27 -6.72
N PHE A 81 -11.32 3.12 -8.02
CA PHE A 81 -11.19 1.84 -8.69
C PHE A 81 -9.75 1.71 -9.17
N LEU A 82 -8.96 0.89 -8.51
CA LEU A 82 -7.51 0.85 -8.69
C LEU A 82 -7.09 0.59 -10.13
N ASN A 83 -7.77 -0.33 -10.80
CA ASN A 83 -7.40 -0.72 -12.16
C ASN A 83 -7.46 0.42 -13.18
N HIS A 84 -8.34 1.40 -12.97
CA HIS A 84 -8.54 2.48 -13.94
C HIS A 84 -8.01 3.84 -13.46
N GLU A 85 -7.95 4.04 -12.15
CA GLU A 85 -7.69 5.38 -11.61
C GLU A 85 -6.35 5.51 -10.94
N VAL A 86 -5.65 4.41 -10.65
CA VAL A 86 -4.42 4.43 -9.86
C VAL A 86 -3.30 3.69 -10.61
N PRO A 87 -2.43 4.41 -11.32
CA PRO A 87 -1.25 3.79 -11.91
C PRO A 87 -0.38 3.14 -10.83
N PRO A 88 0.23 1.97 -11.05
CA PRO A 88 0.35 1.24 -12.32
C PRO A 88 -0.70 0.13 -12.51
N PHE A 89 -1.82 0.18 -11.80
CA PHE A 89 -2.76 -0.95 -11.74
C PHE A 89 -3.62 -1.12 -13.00
N ASP A 90 -3.41 -0.29 -14.01
CA ASP A 90 -3.95 -0.50 -15.34
C ASP A 90 -3.23 -1.65 -16.07
N HIS A 91 -2.00 -1.98 -15.67
CA HIS A 91 -1.21 -3.07 -16.26
C HIS A 91 -0.56 -4.00 -15.22
N THR A 92 -0.53 -3.62 -13.95
CA THR A 92 -0.06 -4.47 -12.86
C THR A 92 -1.27 -4.98 -12.09
N VAL A 93 -1.38 -6.28 -11.87
CA VAL A 93 -2.51 -6.86 -11.16
C VAL A 93 -2.57 -6.30 -9.74
N PRO A 94 -3.68 -5.66 -9.32
CA PRO A 94 -3.78 -5.04 -8.01
C PRO A 94 -4.09 -6.05 -6.90
N THR A 95 -3.24 -7.05 -6.75
CA THR A 95 -3.26 -7.95 -5.60
C THR A 95 -2.77 -7.18 -4.36
N THR A 96 -3.06 -7.70 -3.18
CA THR A 96 -2.58 -7.09 -1.94
C THR A 96 -1.06 -6.96 -1.95
N GLU A 97 -0.37 -7.96 -2.49
CA GLU A 97 1.08 -7.98 -2.63
C GLU A 97 1.59 -6.82 -3.50
N ASN A 98 1.02 -6.68 -4.68
CA ASN A 98 1.43 -5.62 -5.60
C ASN A 98 1.06 -4.22 -5.11
N ILE A 99 -0.07 -4.10 -4.41
CA ILE A 99 -0.45 -2.82 -3.80
C ILE A 99 0.58 -2.45 -2.71
N ALA A 100 0.99 -3.41 -1.88
CA ALA A 100 2.00 -3.15 -0.84
C ALA A 100 3.33 -2.72 -1.44
N VAL A 101 3.76 -3.34 -2.54
CA VAL A 101 4.99 -2.93 -3.25
C VAL A 101 4.87 -1.51 -3.78
N GLU A 102 3.74 -1.16 -4.37
CA GLU A 102 3.52 0.19 -4.89
C GLU A 102 3.50 1.23 -3.76
N ILE A 103 2.86 0.91 -2.65
CA ILE A 103 2.87 1.79 -1.46
C ILE A 103 4.28 2.02 -0.96
N TRP A 104 5.09 0.97 -0.88
CA TRP A 104 6.50 1.09 -0.52
C TRP A 104 7.22 2.08 -1.42
N LYS A 105 7.09 1.93 -2.73
CA LYS A 105 7.75 2.80 -3.71
C LYS A 105 7.36 4.26 -3.53
N ARG A 106 6.10 4.52 -3.23
CA ARG A 106 5.60 5.88 -3.04
C ARG A 106 6.11 6.52 -1.76
N LEU A 107 6.32 5.73 -0.71
CA LEU A 107 6.73 6.23 0.60
C LEU A 107 8.25 6.30 0.77
N ASP A 108 8.98 5.34 0.23
CA ASP A 108 10.40 5.16 0.51
C ASP A 108 11.23 6.42 0.22
N HIS A 109 11.00 7.06 -0.91
CA HIS A 109 11.77 8.25 -1.29
C HIS A 109 11.39 9.51 -0.49
N ARG A 110 10.25 9.49 0.20
CA ARG A 110 9.77 10.59 1.03
C ARG A 110 10.26 10.47 2.48
N ILE A 111 10.61 9.26 2.91
CA ILE A 111 11.09 8.99 4.27
C ILE A 111 12.59 8.71 4.16
N ALA A 112 13.35 9.76 3.86
CA ALA A 112 14.77 9.65 3.53
C ALA A 112 15.62 10.62 4.36
N LEU A 113 15.56 10.50 5.67
CA LEU A 113 16.46 11.20 6.58
C LEU A 113 17.70 10.35 6.84
N PRO A 114 18.85 10.95 7.20
CA PRO A 114 20.10 10.20 7.38
C PRO A 114 20.01 9.01 8.34
N ASN A 115 19.22 9.13 9.40
CA ASN A 115 19.15 8.11 10.44
C ASN A 115 17.76 7.51 10.61
N VAL A 116 16.88 7.71 9.63
CA VAL A 116 15.52 7.20 9.66
C VAL A 116 15.18 6.66 8.29
N HIS A 117 14.62 5.46 8.25
CA HIS A 117 14.23 4.84 6.99
C HIS A 117 12.92 4.05 7.13
N LEU A 118 12.26 3.87 6.01
CA LEU A 118 11.10 3.02 5.92
C LEU A 118 11.52 1.57 6.16
N LYS A 119 10.86 0.90 7.10
CA LYS A 119 11.22 -0.46 7.51
C LYS A 119 10.27 -1.49 6.95
N ASN A 120 8.96 -1.22 7.01
CA ASN A 120 7.95 -2.19 6.60
C ASN A 120 6.66 -1.49 6.23
N VAL A 121 6.01 -2.03 5.23
CA VAL A 121 4.63 -1.72 4.87
C VAL A 121 3.81 -2.98 5.12
N ARG A 122 2.84 -2.89 6.03
CA ARG A 122 1.87 -3.96 6.26
C ARG A 122 0.53 -3.51 5.73
N LEU A 123 -0.01 -4.29 4.82
CA LEU A 123 -1.30 -3.98 4.20
C LEU A 123 -2.28 -5.12 4.43
N TYR A 124 -3.39 -4.80 5.10
CA TYR A 124 -4.52 -5.71 5.28
C TYR A 124 -5.52 -5.50 4.17
N GLU A 125 -5.87 -6.56 3.48
CA GLU A 125 -7.00 -6.55 2.55
C GLU A 125 -8.31 -6.77 3.32
N THR A 126 -8.27 -7.72 4.27
CA THR A 126 -9.34 -7.99 5.22
C THR A 126 -8.73 -8.10 6.61
N ALA A 127 -9.55 -8.23 7.65
CA ALA A 127 -9.05 -8.42 9.01
C ALA A 127 -8.18 -9.68 9.15
N ASP A 128 -8.39 -10.66 8.26
CA ASP A 128 -7.73 -11.97 8.35
C ASP A 128 -6.54 -12.11 7.42
N LEU A 129 -6.30 -11.16 6.53
CA LEU A 129 -5.27 -11.29 5.50
C LEU A 129 -4.46 -10.02 5.40
N TYR A 130 -3.16 -10.15 5.59
CA TYR A 130 -2.23 -9.04 5.34
C TYR A 130 -0.94 -9.53 4.72
N VAL A 131 -0.23 -8.62 4.11
CA VAL A 131 1.13 -8.85 3.62
C VAL A 131 2.08 -7.85 4.28
N ASP A 132 3.32 -8.26 4.46
CA ASP A 132 4.41 -7.40 4.90
C ASP A 132 5.41 -7.26 3.75
N TYR A 133 5.82 -6.04 3.46
CA TYR A 133 6.84 -5.79 2.47
C TYR A 133 7.88 -4.81 3.03
N GLY A 134 9.14 -5.24 3.02
CA GLY A 134 10.27 -4.46 3.55
C GLY A 134 11.25 -4.00 2.48
N GLY A 135 10.80 -3.86 1.24
CA GLY A 135 11.66 -3.42 0.15
C GLY A 135 12.59 -4.50 -0.38
N GLU A 136 12.20 -5.76 -0.26
CA GLU A 136 13.04 -6.88 -0.72
C GLU A 136 13.29 -6.81 -2.23
N ARG A 137 14.41 -7.38 -2.62
CA ARG A 137 14.84 -7.48 -4.03
C ARG A 137 14.82 -8.91 -4.48
#